data_92e9970066bc4cf933b66a298c0c6353
#
_entry.id   92e9970066bc4cf933b66a298c0c6353
#
_cell.length_a   1.000
_cell.length_b   1.000
_cell.length_c   1.000
_cell.angle_alpha   90.00
_cell.angle_beta   90.00
_cell.angle_gamma   90.00
#
_symmetry.space_group_name_H-M   'P 1'
#
loop_
_entity.id
_entity.type
_entity.pdbx_description
1 polymer ?
#
loop_
_entity_poly.entity_id
_entity_poly.type
_entity_poly.pdbx_seq_one_letter_code
_entity_poly.pdbx_strand_id
1 'polypeptide(L)'
;RAMADNGGVIGMHFCSRLVLGENGVQAEIADVVRQIKYVAGVGGIDLVGLGPDWVLGDPDRDVPYLSNTGQEDISWTRDLEDSSELPNLWNPLVGAGFTATEIEKIAGGNMLRLFKDVLPG
;
A
#
# COMPACT_ATOMS: atom_id res chain seq x y z
N ARG A 1 -14.81 -2.90 8.75
CA ARG A 1 -15.92 -3.80 8.33
C ARG A 1 -16.88 -3.08 7.41
N ALA A 2 -17.41 -1.92 7.74
CA ALA A 2 -18.36 -1.20 6.87
C ALA A 2 -17.87 -1.02 5.42
N MET A 3 -16.57 -0.75 5.21
CA MET A 3 -15.99 -0.64 3.87
C MET A 3 -15.98 -2.00 3.14
N ALA A 4 -15.65 -3.08 3.85
CA ALA A 4 -15.70 -4.44 3.29
C ALA A 4 -17.13 -4.84 2.91
N ASP A 5 -18.09 -4.55 3.79
CA ASP A 5 -19.50 -4.85 3.59
C ASP A 5 -20.09 -4.12 2.35
N ASN A 6 -19.52 -2.98 2.00
CA ASN A 6 -19.88 -2.20 0.81
C ASN A 6 -19.03 -2.50 -0.44
N GLY A 7 -18.18 -3.54 -0.41
CA GLY A 7 -17.33 -3.90 -1.54
C GLY A 7 -16.15 -2.95 -1.80
N GLY A 8 -15.83 -2.09 -0.83
CA GLY A 8 -14.75 -1.12 -0.94
C GLY A 8 -13.35 -1.74 -0.94
N VAL A 9 -12.34 -0.93 -1.21
CA VAL A 9 -10.92 -1.32 -1.18
C VAL A 9 -10.13 -0.31 -0.35
N ILE A 10 -9.19 -0.80 0.46
CA ILE A 10 -8.23 0.00 1.20
C ILE A 10 -6.87 -0.12 0.51
N GLY A 11 -6.34 0.99 -0.01
CA GLY A 11 -5.00 1.07 -0.55
C GLY A 11 -3.96 1.07 0.57
N MET A 12 -3.07 0.08 0.57
CA MET A 12 -1.99 -0.02 1.55
C MET A 12 -0.88 0.94 1.19
N HIS A 13 -0.53 1.82 2.13
CA HIS A 13 0.48 2.85 1.97
C HIS A 13 1.90 2.29 2.20
N PHE A 14 2.92 2.89 1.56
CA PHE A 14 4.32 2.45 1.71
C PHE A 14 5.22 3.49 2.40
N CYS A 15 4.70 4.65 2.74
CA CYS A 15 5.45 5.62 3.54
C CYS A 15 5.71 5.06 4.94
N SER A 16 6.97 5.04 5.36
CA SER A 16 7.43 4.45 6.61
C SER A 16 6.66 4.97 7.83
N ARG A 17 6.42 6.27 7.88
CA ARG A 17 5.69 6.94 8.98
C ARG A 17 4.24 6.44 9.09
N LEU A 18 3.58 6.15 7.96
CA LEU A 18 2.21 5.63 7.97
C LEU A 18 2.17 4.13 8.23
N VAL A 19 3.20 3.41 7.82
CA VAL A 19 3.33 1.97 8.08
C VAL A 19 3.66 1.66 9.54
N LEU A 20 4.56 2.45 10.15
CA LEU A 20 5.06 2.22 11.51
C LEU A 20 4.39 3.08 12.58
N GLY A 21 3.65 4.14 12.19
CA GLY A 21 3.14 5.17 13.09
C GLY A 21 4.17 6.29 13.36
N GLU A 22 3.76 7.29 14.15
CA GLU A 22 4.48 8.57 14.32
C GLU A 22 5.94 8.46 14.79
N ASN A 23 6.29 7.37 15.49
CA ASN A 23 7.64 7.17 16.03
C ASN A 23 8.50 6.25 15.13
N GLY A 24 7.98 5.77 14.00
CA GLY A 24 8.70 4.90 13.09
C GLY A 24 9.57 5.69 12.13
N VAL A 25 10.86 5.29 12.01
CA VAL A 25 11.84 5.99 11.15
C VAL A 25 11.90 5.33 9.77
N GLN A 26 12.05 4.00 9.71
CA GLN A 26 12.22 3.26 8.47
C GLN A 26 11.42 1.97 8.53
N ALA A 27 10.45 1.82 7.63
CA ALA A 27 9.70 0.58 7.47
C ALA A 27 10.46 -0.41 6.57
N GLU A 28 10.25 -1.69 6.84
CA GLU A 28 10.69 -2.81 6.02
C GLU A 28 9.49 -3.46 5.34
N ILE A 29 9.72 -4.25 4.28
CA ILE A 29 8.64 -4.96 3.57
C ILE A 29 7.79 -5.81 4.52
N ALA A 30 8.41 -6.40 5.53
CA ALA A 30 7.71 -7.19 6.55
C ALA A 30 6.64 -6.38 7.32
N ASP A 31 6.85 -5.09 7.51
CA ASP A 31 5.88 -4.20 8.17
C ASP A 31 4.66 -3.96 7.28
N VAL A 32 4.88 -3.74 5.98
CA VAL A 32 3.80 -3.62 4.98
C VAL A 32 3.00 -4.93 4.91
N VAL A 33 3.68 -6.07 4.83
CA VAL A 33 3.05 -7.40 4.81
C VAL A 33 2.21 -7.63 6.07
N ARG A 34 2.70 -7.22 7.24
CA ARG A 34 1.95 -7.30 8.51
C ARG A 34 0.67 -6.49 8.45
N GLN A 35 0.70 -5.27 7.91
CA GLN A 35 -0.50 -4.45 7.74
C GLN A 35 -1.48 -5.05 6.73
N ILE A 36 -0.99 -5.54 5.58
CA ILE A 36 -1.81 -6.25 4.59
C ILE A 36 -2.53 -7.43 5.27
N LYS A 37 -1.80 -8.24 6.03
CA LYS A 37 -2.35 -9.38 6.76
C LYS A 37 -3.41 -8.97 7.79
N TYR A 38 -3.18 -7.87 8.49
CA TYR A 38 -4.15 -7.32 9.44
C TYR A 38 -5.44 -6.90 8.74
N VAL A 39 -5.36 -6.11 7.66
CA VAL A 39 -6.53 -5.62 6.92
C VAL A 39 -7.31 -6.78 6.30
N ALA A 40 -6.61 -7.76 5.70
CA ALA A 40 -7.22 -8.98 5.17
C ALA A 40 -7.94 -9.78 6.27
N GLY A 41 -7.35 -9.86 7.46
CA GLY A 41 -7.96 -10.56 8.62
C GLY A 41 -9.21 -9.86 9.17
N VAL A 42 -9.32 -8.54 9.04
CA VAL A 42 -10.46 -7.75 9.53
C VAL A 42 -11.63 -7.74 8.54
N GLY A 43 -11.36 -7.60 7.25
CA GLY A 43 -12.38 -7.36 6.22
C GLY A 43 -12.33 -8.31 5.02
N GLY A 44 -11.45 -9.30 5.03
CA GLY A 44 -11.27 -10.22 3.91
C GLY A 44 -10.27 -9.70 2.87
N ILE A 45 -9.84 -10.62 2.00
CA ILE A 45 -8.84 -10.33 0.98
C ILE A 45 -9.33 -9.32 -0.06
N ASP A 46 -10.64 -9.26 -0.33
CA ASP A 46 -11.24 -8.37 -1.31
C ASP A 46 -11.21 -6.88 -0.88
N LEU A 47 -10.93 -6.63 0.40
CA LEU A 47 -10.75 -5.27 0.93
C LEU A 47 -9.37 -4.68 0.62
N VAL A 48 -8.36 -5.51 0.33
CA VAL A 48 -6.96 -5.09 0.25
C VAL A 48 -6.58 -4.65 -1.15
N GLY A 49 -6.03 -3.46 -1.29
CA GLY A 49 -5.38 -2.97 -2.51
C GLY A 49 -4.03 -2.33 -2.18
N LEU A 50 -3.30 -1.93 -3.20
CA LEU A 50 -2.06 -1.16 -3.05
C LEU A 50 -2.34 0.31 -3.35
N GLY A 51 -1.85 1.19 -2.51
CA GLY A 51 -1.91 2.64 -2.64
C GLY A 51 -0.62 3.25 -2.11
N PRO A 52 0.52 3.00 -2.79
CA PRO A 52 1.85 3.35 -2.28
C PRO A 52 2.02 4.84 -2.01
N ASP A 53 1.31 5.68 -2.80
CA ASP A 53 1.40 7.13 -2.74
C ASP A 53 2.82 7.63 -3.01
N TRP A 54 3.52 6.98 -3.92
CA TRP A 54 4.83 7.44 -4.36
C TRP A 54 4.69 8.80 -5.04
N VAL A 55 5.45 9.75 -4.56
CA VAL A 55 5.56 11.03 -5.24
C VAL A 55 6.48 10.85 -6.44
N LEU A 56 5.87 10.66 -7.61
CA LEU A 56 6.59 10.59 -8.87
C LEU A 56 6.89 12.01 -9.33
N GLY A 57 8.04 12.53 -8.98
CA GLY A 57 8.45 13.87 -9.36
C GLY A 57 9.93 14.12 -9.15
N ASP A 58 10.39 15.26 -9.65
CA ASP A 58 11.72 15.78 -9.38
C ASP A 58 11.81 16.12 -7.88
N PRO A 59 12.67 15.44 -7.10
CA PRO A 59 12.81 15.72 -5.67
C PRO A 59 13.08 17.20 -5.38
N ASP A 60 13.81 17.88 -6.26
CA ASP A 60 14.16 19.30 -6.10
C ASP A 60 12.97 20.24 -6.42
N ARG A 61 11.99 19.74 -7.16
CA ARG A 61 10.83 20.52 -7.62
C ARG A 61 9.58 20.29 -6.77
N ASP A 62 9.31 19.04 -6.40
CA ASP A 62 8.04 18.62 -5.80
C ASP A 62 8.12 18.52 -4.28
N VAL A 63 9.32 18.37 -3.72
CA VAL A 63 9.57 18.35 -2.26
C VAL A 63 9.29 19.68 -1.56
N PRO A 64 9.44 20.89 -2.19
CA PRO A 64 9.07 22.15 -1.52
C PRO A 64 7.62 22.20 -1.02
N TYR A 65 6.71 21.46 -1.63
CA TYR A 65 5.34 21.37 -1.14
C TYR A 65 5.25 20.56 0.17
N LEU A 66 6.06 19.53 0.29
CA LEU A 66 6.12 18.68 1.49
C LEU A 66 6.90 19.34 2.63
N SER A 67 7.97 20.11 2.32
CA SER A 67 8.75 20.84 3.31
C SER A 67 7.95 21.95 4.02
N ASN A 68 6.99 22.56 3.34
CA ASN A 68 6.09 23.55 3.91
C ASN A 68 5.05 22.96 4.87
N THR A 69 4.89 21.64 4.90
CA THR A 69 3.96 20.92 5.80
C THR A 69 4.64 20.39 7.05
N GLY A 70 5.94 20.65 7.26
CA GLY A 70 6.73 20.10 8.37
C GLY A 70 7.00 18.59 8.23
N GLN A 71 6.90 18.04 7.03
CA GLN A 71 7.13 16.63 6.72
C GLN A 71 8.52 16.44 6.08
N GLU A 72 9.56 17.01 6.71
CA GLU A 72 10.92 17.01 6.18
C GLU A 72 11.57 15.60 6.12
N ASP A 73 10.97 14.58 6.75
CA ASP A 73 11.50 13.21 6.84
C ASP A 73 10.51 12.18 6.25
N ILE A 74 10.09 12.35 5.00
CA ILE A 74 9.33 11.30 4.33
C ILE A 74 10.31 10.24 3.82
N SER A 75 10.28 9.05 4.42
CA SER A 75 10.95 7.86 3.93
C SER A 75 9.93 6.82 3.46
N TRP A 76 10.25 6.15 2.38
CA TRP A 76 9.47 5.02 1.89
C TRP A 76 9.97 3.72 2.54
N THR A 77 9.12 2.71 2.55
CA THR A 77 9.50 1.37 2.98
C THR A 77 10.73 0.93 2.17
N ARG A 78 11.75 0.41 2.86
CA ARG A 78 12.99 -0.07 2.23
C ARG A 78 12.68 -1.12 1.17
N ASP A 79 13.34 -1.03 0.02
CA ASP A 79 13.14 -1.87 -1.16
C ASP A 79 11.71 -1.79 -1.75
N LEU A 80 10.95 -0.70 -1.42
CA LEU A 80 9.65 -0.32 -1.99
C LEU A 80 9.56 1.21 -2.16
N GLU A 81 10.67 1.86 -2.50
CA GLU A 81 10.74 3.32 -2.64
C GLU A 81 10.08 3.83 -3.92
N ASP A 82 10.00 2.98 -4.94
CA ASP A 82 9.34 3.31 -6.21
C ASP A 82 8.64 2.12 -6.87
N SER A 83 8.01 2.36 -8.02
CA SER A 83 7.23 1.35 -8.75
C SER A 83 8.07 0.21 -9.32
N SER A 84 9.37 0.41 -9.58
CA SER A 84 10.25 -0.64 -10.11
C SER A 84 10.55 -1.71 -9.06
N GLU A 85 10.41 -1.37 -7.79
CA GLU A 85 10.68 -2.25 -6.65
C GLU A 85 9.43 -3.03 -6.18
N LEU A 86 8.25 -2.70 -6.71
CA LEU A 86 7.01 -3.40 -6.36
C LEU A 86 7.12 -4.94 -6.42
N PRO A 87 7.87 -5.56 -7.36
CA PRO A 87 8.07 -7.00 -7.38
C PRO A 87 8.68 -7.60 -6.11
N ASN A 88 9.40 -6.79 -5.32
CA ASN A 88 10.01 -7.23 -4.06
C ASN A 88 8.96 -7.63 -3.01
N LEU A 89 7.72 -7.16 -3.16
CA LEU A 89 6.62 -7.49 -2.25
C LEU A 89 6.07 -8.91 -2.43
N TRP A 90 6.19 -9.52 -3.61
CA TRP A 90 5.49 -10.77 -3.92
C TRP A 90 5.97 -11.97 -3.11
N ASN A 91 7.29 -12.19 -3.03
CA ASN A 91 7.85 -13.29 -2.25
C ASN A 91 7.55 -13.18 -0.75
N PRO A 92 7.66 -12.01 -0.10
CA PRO A 92 7.21 -11.81 1.28
C PRO A 92 5.72 -12.12 1.50
N LEU A 93 4.83 -11.80 0.55
CA LEU A 93 3.42 -12.16 0.64
C LEU A 93 3.21 -13.68 0.58
N VAL A 94 3.91 -14.37 -0.34
CA VAL A 94 3.91 -15.85 -0.39
C VAL A 94 4.40 -16.43 0.95
N GLY A 95 5.50 -15.90 1.48
CA GLY A 95 6.05 -16.30 2.79
C GLY A 95 5.09 -16.05 3.96
N ALA A 96 4.22 -15.06 3.85
CA ALA A 96 3.18 -14.76 4.84
C ALA A 96 1.92 -15.65 4.72
N GLY A 97 1.88 -16.53 3.71
CA GLY A 97 0.81 -17.51 3.49
C GLY A 97 -0.28 -17.09 2.52
N PHE A 98 -0.11 -16.00 1.78
CA PHE A 98 -1.05 -15.61 0.73
C PHE A 98 -0.89 -16.52 -0.50
N THR A 99 -2.01 -16.95 -1.06
CA THR A 99 -2.06 -17.71 -2.32
C THR A 99 -1.78 -16.78 -3.53
N ALA A 100 -1.43 -17.37 -4.68
CA ALA A 100 -1.24 -16.62 -5.91
C ALA A 100 -2.49 -15.79 -6.27
N THR A 101 -3.68 -16.36 -6.14
CA THR A 101 -4.95 -15.67 -6.41
C THR A 101 -5.18 -14.49 -5.44
N GLU A 102 -4.81 -14.62 -4.18
CA GLU A 102 -4.91 -13.51 -3.22
C GLU A 102 -3.91 -12.41 -3.54
N ILE A 103 -2.70 -12.75 -3.96
CA ILE A 103 -1.69 -11.79 -4.39
C ILE A 103 -2.14 -11.04 -5.65
N GLU A 104 -2.74 -11.72 -6.63
CA GLU A 104 -3.35 -11.07 -7.80
C GLU A 104 -4.44 -10.06 -7.41
N LYS A 105 -5.29 -10.41 -6.45
CA LYS A 105 -6.30 -9.50 -5.90
C LYS A 105 -5.66 -8.27 -5.26
N ILE A 106 -4.66 -8.46 -4.39
CA ILE A 106 -3.91 -7.39 -3.73
C ILE A 106 -3.21 -6.49 -4.77
N ALA A 107 -2.54 -7.08 -5.76
CA ALA A 107 -1.73 -6.38 -6.75
C ALA A 107 -2.51 -5.42 -7.64
N GLY A 108 -3.83 -5.65 -7.81
CA GLY A 108 -4.67 -4.78 -8.62
C GLY A 108 -6.06 -5.32 -8.90
N GLY A 109 -6.29 -6.63 -8.73
CA GLY A 109 -7.57 -7.25 -9.03
C GLY A 109 -8.74 -6.62 -8.27
N ASN A 110 -8.55 -6.29 -6.99
CA ASN A 110 -9.58 -5.64 -6.18
C ASN A 110 -9.87 -4.20 -6.64
N MET A 111 -8.85 -3.44 -7.04
CA MET A 111 -9.01 -2.10 -7.59
C MET A 111 -9.75 -2.14 -8.94
N LEU A 112 -9.37 -3.08 -9.82
CA LEU A 112 -10.04 -3.27 -11.09
C LEU A 112 -11.51 -3.68 -10.92
N ARG A 113 -11.82 -4.53 -9.95
CA ARG A 113 -13.20 -4.86 -9.58
C ARG A 113 -13.95 -3.61 -9.17
N LEU A 114 -13.42 -2.84 -8.22
CA LEU A 114 -14.06 -1.61 -7.74
C LEU A 114 -14.32 -0.64 -8.89
N PHE A 115 -13.36 -0.42 -9.78
CA PHE A 115 -13.53 0.47 -10.94
C PHE A 115 -14.64 -0.02 -11.88
N LYS A 116 -14.74 -1.32 -12.13
CA LYS A 116 -15.82 -1.89 -12.95
C LYS A 116 -17.19 -1.70 -12.32
N ASP A 117 -17.26 -1.72 -10.98
CA ASP A 117 -18.53 -1.60 -10.25
C ASP A 117 -19.02 -0.15 -10.18
N VAL A 118 -18.10 0.84 -10.19
CA VAL A 118 -18.47 2.24 -9.93
C VAL A 118 -18.33 3.18 -11.13
N LEU A 119 -17.54 2.81 -12.14
CA LEU A 119 -17.39 3.63 -13.33
C LEU A 119 -18.45 3.26 -14.38
N PRO A 120 -19.07 4.26 -15.03
CA PRO A 120 -19.99 3.99 -16.12
C PRO A 120 -19.23 3.30 -17.26
N GLY A 121 -19.85 2.25 -17.80
CA GLY A 121 -19.35 1.51 -18.97
C GLY A 121 -19.43 2.32 -20.26
#